data_3501164fac2c23bf5fbb8c03d874fe09
#
_entry.id   3501164fac2c23bf5fbb8c03d874fe09
#
_cell.length_a   1.000
_cell.length_b   1.000
_cell.length_c   1.000
_cell.angle_alpha   90.00
_cell.angle_beta   90.00
_cell.angle_gamma   90.00
#
_symmetry.space_group_name_H-M   'P 1'
#
loop_
_entity.id
_entity.type
_entity.pdbx_description
1 polymer ?
#
loop_
_entity_poly.entity_id
_entity_poly.type
_entity_poly.pdbx_seq_one_letter_code
_entity_poly.pdbx_strand_id
1 'polypeptide(L)'
;LLPVLQAEFGTLYLDEIDAAHLAMFYSKLRQTRKQSLYCCPKGFSIIMTDHGFTRNSLRTKAGVAESVITSAIRGQNIRPYSAEKIVSALGLPLSEVFCEISSEQYLDANTVLHYHRVMSSILQTAVTWGYIPDNPAHIVATPRKSNKPIKYLQPEDVIALIETMDRDHVPAKYRLALLALVLTGMRREELLATRWMDIDFTKGTLEVVQAVGYIRQKGLQIYDTKTTGSYRVISLPDCLLSEFKSYREYKDKQLEPIGLSVQDSDYLFQEADGHLLWPSSVTSWVRKFYSRHPELQRITPHGLRHTNASIQLNNHTPLPAVSETLGHTNSQTTAAIYAHVIQSAKVAASRQVDSILAPYLKNR
;
A
#
# COMPACT_ATOMS: atom_id res chain seq x y z
N LEU A 1 -2.84 -1.30 -16.94
CA LEU A 1 -2.07 -0.45 -17.88
C LEU A 1 -1.95 -1.10 -19.25
N LEU A 2 -1.45 -2.33 -19.35
CA LEU A 2 -1.21 -3.01 -20.64
C LEU A 2 -2.40 -3.00 -21.60
N PRO A 3 -3.66 -3.33 -21.21
CA PRO A 3 -4.78 -3.27 -22.16
C PRO A 3 -5.02 -1.90 -22.78
N VAL A 4 -4.77 -0.81 -22.03
CA VAL A 4 -4.93 0.56 -22.55
C VAL A 4 -3.80 0.89 -23.53
N LEU A 5 -2.57 0.48 -23.24
CA LEU A 5 -1.45 0.65 -24.16
C LEU A 5 -1.63 -0.19 -25.43
N GLN A 6 -2.12 -1.41 -25.29
CA GLN A 6 -2.40 -2.30 -26.41
C GLN A 6 -3.54 -1.76 -27.30
N ALA A 7 -4.57 -1.16 -26.71
CA ALA A 7 -5.65 -0.52 -27.46
C ALA A 7 -5.19 0.71 -28.23
N GLU A 8 -4.21 1.45 -27.73
CA GLU A 8 -3.71 2.68 -28.38
C GLU A 8 -2.59 2.42 -29.40
N PHE A 9 -1.65 1.53 -29.05
CA PHE A 9 -0.43 1.30 -29.82
C PHE A 9 -0.32 -0.09 -30.45
N GLY A 10 -1.23 -1.00 -30.13
CA GLY A 10 -1.11 -2.42 -30.50
C GLY A 10 -1.22 -2.72 -32.01
N THR A 11 -1.66 -1.77 -32.79
CA THR A 11 -1.74 -1.86 -34.28
C THR A 11 -0.57 -1.16 -34.99
N LEU A 12 0.28 -0.43 -34.24
CA LEU A 12 1.42 0.27 -34.81
C LEU A 12 2.69 -0.59 -34.72
N TYR A 13 3.56 -0.44 -35.71
CA TYR A 13 4.91 -0.96 -35.63
C TYR A 13 5.74 -0.11 -34.66
N LEU A 14 6.82 -0.69 -34.10
CA LEU A 14 7.64 -0.01 -33.08
C LEU A 14 8.35 1.25 -33.60
N ASP A 15 8.72 1.27 -34.86
CA ASP A 15 9.36 2.38 -35.57
C ASP A 15 8.37 3.50 -35.96
N GLU A 16 7.08 3.21 -35.96
CA GLU A 16 6.03 4.21 -36.15
C GLU A 16 5.71 5.00 -34.89
N ILE A 17 6.09 4.47 -33.71
CA ILE A 17 5.79 5.12 -32.42
C ILE A 17 6.80 6.23 -32.16
N ASP A 18 6.42 7.45 -32.45
CA ASP A 18 7.22 8.65 -32.26
C ASP A 18 6.83 9.46 -31.01
N ALA A 19 7.52 10.56 -30.76
CA ALA A 19 7.28 11.47 -29.67
C ALA A 19 5.89 12.14 -29.74
N ALA A 20 5.37 12.38 -30.96
CA ALA A 20 4.07 13.01 -31.16
C ALA A 20 2.94 12.06 -30.76
N HIS A 21 2.99 10.78 -31.15
CA HIS A 21 2.06 9.75 -30.71
C HIS A 21 1.99 9.66 -29.19
N LEU A 22 3.14 9.65 -28.50
CA LEU A 22 3.19 9.61 -27.05
C LEU A 22 2.61 10.87 -26.40
N ALA A 23 2.91 12.06 -26.95
CA ALA A 23 2.38 13.33 -26.44
C ALA A 23 0.85 13.39 -26.57
N MET A 24 0.30 12.96 -27.71
CA MET A 24 -1.15 12.85 -27.94
C MET A 24 -1.80 11.89 -26.97
N PHE A 25 -1.21 10.72 -26.77
CA PHE A 25 -1.70 9.72 -25.81
C PHE A 25 -1.73 10.29 -24.38
N TYR A 26 -0.68 10.97 -23.91
CA TYR A 26 -0.68 11.56 -22.58
C TYR A 26 -1.70 12.70 -22.45
N SER A 27 -1.93 13.47 -23.50
CA SER A 27 -2.99 14.48 -23.53
C SER A 27 -4.37 13.84 -23.42
N LYS A 28 -4.63 12.77 -24.19
CA LYS A 28 -5.86 11.96 -24.13
C LYS A 28 -6.08 11.38 -22.72
N LEU A 29 -5.03 10.82 -22.10
CA LEU A 29 -5.12 10.30 -20.74
C LEU A 29 -5.49 11.38 -19.71
N ARG A 30 -4.95 12.60 -19.85
CA ARG A 30 -5.28 13.73 -18.95
C ARG A 30 -6.72 14.17 -19.08
N GLN A 31 -7.33 14.00 -20.24
CA GLN A 31 -8.75 14.29 -20.51
C GLN A 31 -9.65 13.10 -20.21
N THR A 32 -9.07 11.92 -19.96
CA THR A 32 -9.83 10.72 -19.60
C THR A 32 -10.33 10.84 -18.16
N ARG A 33 -11.64 10.78 -17.98
CA ARG A 33 -12.25 10.70 -16.65
C ARG A 33 -11.90 9.37 -16.00
N LYS A 34 -11.81 9.36 -14.68
CA LYS A 34 -11.69 8.10 -13.95
C LYS A 34 -12.92 7.23 -14.27
N GLN A 35 -12.68 5.94 -14.35
CA GLN A 35 -13.75 4.99 -14.63
C GLN A 35 -14.90 5.17 -13.63
N SER A 36 -16.11 5.33 -14.12
CA SER A 36 -17.30 5.32 -13.31
C SER A 36 -17.38 4.08 -12.44
N LEU A 37 -18.05 4.17 -11.33
CA LEU A 37 -18.35 3.04 -10.46
C LEU A 37 -19.85 2.81 -10.47
N TYR A 38 -20.27 1.64 -10.09
CA TYR A 38 -21.67 1.27 -9.99
C TYR A 38 -22.02 0.90 -8.56
N CYS A 39 -23.17 1.33 -8.07
CA CYS A 39 -23.71 0.85 -6.79
C CYS A 39 -25.16 0.43 -6.95
N CYS A 40 -25.59 -0.56 -6.18
CA CYS A 40 -27.00 -0.86 -6.02
C CYS A 40 -27.48 -0.08 -4.77
N PRO A 41 -28.32 0.94 -4.92
CA PRO A 41 -28.67 1.84 -3.80
C PRO A 41 -29.40 1.13 -2.67
N LYS A 42 -30.28 0.20 -2.98
CA LYS A 42 -31.00 -0.62 -1.99
C LYS A 42 -31.48 -1.92 -2.64
N GLY A 43 -31.44 -3.02 -1.86
CA GLY A 43 -32.18 -4.23 -2.21
C GLY A 43 -31.49 -5.22 -3.13
N PHE A 44 -30.18 -5.11 -3.41
CA PHE A 44 -29.49 -6.09 -4.25
C PHE A 44 -29.69 -7.54 -3.77
N SER A 45 -29.77 -7.76 -2.45
CA SER A 45 -30.08 -9.09 -1.90
C SER A 45 -31.48 -9.58 -2.30
N ILE A 46 -32.46 -8.68 -2.38
CA ILE A 46 -33.83 -8.97 -2.81
C ILE A 46 -33.81 -9.35 -4.29
N ILE A 47 -33.24 -8.48 -5.14
CA ILE A 47 -33.10 -8.74 -6.60
C ILE A 47 -32.44 -10.11 -6.85
N MET A 48 -31.37 -10.39 -6.12
CA MET A 48 -30.66 -11.66 -6.25
C MET A 48 -31.55 -12.85 -5.87
N THR A 49 -32.31 -12.75 -4.78
CA THR A 49 -33.20 -13.83 -4.29
C THR A 49 -34.40 -14.01 -5.20
N ASP A 50 -35.02 -12.93 -5.67
CA ASP A 50 -36.19 -12.98 -6.58
C ASP A 50 -35.85 -13.66 -7.91
N HIS A 51 -34.58 -13.57 -8.33
CA HIS A 51 -34.07 -14.27 -9.52
C HIS A 51 -33.50 -15.66 -9.21
N GLY A 52 -33.76 -16.21 -8.01
CA GLY A 52 -33.39 -17.57 -7.63
C GLY A 52 -31.90 -17.79 -7.34
N PHE A 53 -31.15 -16.72 -7.06
CA PHE A 53 -29.72 -16.84 -6.78
C PHE A 53 -29.39 -16.71 -5.30
N THR A 54 -28.49 -17.57 -4.83
CA THR A 54 -27.73 -17.40 -3.59
C THR A 54 -26.43 -16.60 -3.89
N ARG A 55 -25.77 -16.10 -2.85
CA ARG A 55 -24.47 -15.41 -3.01
C ARG A 55 -23.46 -16.27 -3.78
N ASN A 56 -23.38 -17.54 -3.44
CA ASN A 56 -22.42 -18.47 -4.03
C ASN A 56 -22.78 -18.82 -5.46
N SER A 57 -24.06 -19.10 -5.77
CA SER A 57 -24.49 -19.43 -7.13
C SER A 57 -24.33 -18.24 -8.07
N LEU A 58 -24.67 -17.01 -7.64
CA LEU A 58 -24.47 -15.81 -8.45
C LEU A 58 -22.97 -15.51 -8.67
N ARG A 59 -22.16 -15.64 -7.62
CA ARG A 59 -20.70 -15.51 -7.72
C ARG A 59 -20.13 -16.43 -8.80
N THR A 60 -20.51 -17.69 -8.75
CA THR A 60 -20.01 -18.70 -9.69
C THR A 60 -20.48 -18.42 -11.11
N LYS A 61 -21.78 -18.14 -11.33
CA LYS A 61 -22.35 -17.86 -12.64
C LYS A 61 -21.80 -16.56 -13.26
N ALA A 62 -21.64 -15.51 -12.46
CA ALA A 62 -21.07 -14.24 -12.90
C ALA A 62 -19.54 -14.27 -13.05
N GLY A 63 -18.85 -15.26 -12.50
CA GLY A 63 -17.38 -15.33 -12.50
C GLY A 63 -16.72 -14.13 -11.82
N VAL A 64 -17.27 -13.69 -10.69
CA VAL A 64 -16.74 -12.57 -9.89
C VAL A 64 -16.32 -13.04 -8.50
N ALA A 65 -15.46 -12.26 -7.83
CA ALA A 65 -15.05 -12.57 -6.47
C ALA A 65 -16.23 -12.40 -5.48
N GLU A 66 -16.24 -13.19 -4.41
CA GLU A 66 -17.28 -13.10 -3.37
C GLU A 66 -17.39 -11.71 -2.74
N SER A 67 -16.25 -11.03 -2.59
CA SER A 67 -16.19 -9.66 -2.10
C SER A 67 -16.97 -8.67 -2.98
N VAL A 68 -17.08 -8.93 -4.27
CA VAL A 68 -17.84 -8.10 -5.20
C VAL A 68 -19.34 -8.25 -4.96
N ILE A 69 -19.83 -9.48 -4.82
CA ILE A 69 -21.24 -9.74 -4.48
C ILE A 69 -21.57 -9.14 -3.11
N THR A 70 -20.69 -9.32 -2.13
CA THR A 70 -20.85 -8.72 -0.80
C THR A 70 -20.89 -7.19 -0.85
N SER A 71 -20.07 -6.56 -1.69
CA SER A 71 -20.09 -5.12 -1.89
C SER A 71 -21.40 -4.65 -2.54
N ALA A 72 -21.89 -5.36 -3.55
CA ALA A 72 -23.17 -5.06 -4.17
C ALA A 72 -24.34 -5.17 -3.17
N ILE A 73 -24.38 -6.21 -2.35
CA ILE A 73 -25.39 -6.39 -1.29
C ILE A 73 -25.36 -5.22 -0.27
N ARG A 74 -24.18 -4.71 0.04
CA ARG A 74 -24.01 -3.59 0.98
C ARG A 74 -24.19 -2.22 0.34
N GLY A 75 -24.59 -2.13 -0.92
CA GLY A 75 -24.69 -0.87 -1.66
C GLY A 75 -23.34 -0.15 -1.85
N GLN A 76 -22.24 -0.88 -1.78
CA GLN A 76 -20.90 -0.34 -1.99
C GLN A 76 -20.56 -0.29 -3.48
N ASN A 77 -19.65 0.61 -3.84
CA ASN A 77 -19.23 0.78 -5.21
C ASN A 77 -18.50 -0.44 -5.76
N ILE A 78 -18.90 -0.89 -6.93
CA ILE A 78 -18.24 -1.95 -7.71
C ILE A 78 -17.77 -1.40 -9.07
N ARG A 79 -16.85 -2.10 -9.69
CA ARG A 79 -16.32 -1.71 -11.01
C ARG A 79 -17.32 -2.05 -12.13
N PRO A 80 -17.35 -1.30 -13.25
CA PRO A 80 -18.23 -1.56 -14.39
C PRO A 80 -18.19 -3.01 -14.84
N TYR A 81 -17.01 -3.54 -15.13
CA TYR A 81 -16.83 -4.93 -15.54
C TYR A 81 -17.48 -5.95 -14.59
N SER A 82 -17.45 -5.68 -13.29
CA SER A 82 -18.10 -6.57 -12.32
C SER A 82 -19.61 -6.41 -12.31
N ALA A 83 -20.11 -5.17 -12.48
CA ALA A 83 -21.53 -4.88 -12.58
C ALA A 83 -22.14 -5.54 -13.82
N GLU A 84 -21.48 -5.39 -14.97
CA GLU A 84 -21.89 -6.02 -16.26
C GLU A 84 -21.97 -7.55 -16.14
N LYS A 85 -20.98 -8.19 -15.53
CA LYS A 85 -20.99 -9.64 -15.33
C LYS A 85 -22.13 -10.09 -14.41
N ILE A 86 -22.40 -9.33 -13.35
CA ILE A 86 -23.49 -9.63 -12.42
C ILE A 86 -24.84 -9.54 -13.14
N VAL A 87 -25.11 -8.45 -13.86
CA VAL A 87 -26.40 -8.28 -14.56
C VAL A 87 -26.56 -9.26 -15.70
N SER A 88 -25.49 -9.59 -16.41
CA SER A 88 -25.51 -10.67 -17.43
C SER A 88 -25.88 -12.02 -16.82
N ALA A 89 -25.37 -12.33 -15.62
CA ALA A 89 -25.74 -13.57 -14.92
C ALA A 89 -27.19 -13.55 -14.42
N LEU A 90 -27.70 -12.38 -14.02
CA LEU A 90 -29.11 -12.19 -13.61
C LEU A 90 -30.07 -12.17 -14.80
N GLY A 91 -29.60 -11.84 -16.00
CA GLY A 91 -30.44 -11.62 -17.16
C GLY A 91 -31.19 -10.28 -17.15
N LEU A 92 -30.64 -9.27 -16.47
CA LEU A 92 -31.24 -7.95 -16.26
C LEU A 92 -30.44 -6.85 -16.94
N PRO A 93 -31.07 -5.72 -17.31
CA PRO A 93 -30.35 -4.52 -17.74
C PRO A 93 -29.54 -3.90 -16.62
N LEU A 94 -28.37 -3.33 -16.94
CA LEU A 94 -27.49 -2.69 -15.94
C LEU A 94 -28.18 -1.57 -15.16
N SER A 95 -29.00 -0.77 -15.85
CA SER A 95 -29.74 0.36 -15.28
C SER A 95 -30.85 -0.03 -14.29
N GLU A 96 -31.35 -1.26 -14.34
CA GLU A 96 -32.37 -1.75 -13.40
C GLU A 96 -31.76 -2.19 -12.06
N VAL A 97 -30.49 -2.63 -12.09
CA VAL A 97 -29.82 -3.19 -10.91
C VAL A 97 -28.86 -2.19 -10.26
N PHE A 98 -28.15 -1.42 -11.08
CA PHE A 98 -27.10 -0.54 -10.63
C PHE A 98 -27.26 0.88 -11.11
N CYS A 99 -27.00 1.84 -10.22
CA CYS A 99 -26.85 3.24 -10.56
C CYS A 99 -25.38 3.54 -10.85
N GLU A 100 -25.13 4.24 -11.95
CA GLU A 100 -23.80 4.72 -12.30
C GLU A 100 -23.42 5.89 -11.39
N ILE A 101 -22.25 5.80 -10.76
CA ILE A 101 -21.61 6.91 -10.06
C ILE A 101 -20.52 7.41 -10.98
N SER A 102 -20.86 8.40 -11.80
CA SER A 102 -19.89 9.05 -12.68
C SER A 102 -18.80 9.73 -11.86
N SER A 103 -17.56 9.54 -12.26
CA SER A 103 -16.44 10.30 -11.68
C SER A 103 -16.24 11.58 -12.48
N GLU A 104 -16.42 12.73 -11.85
CA GLU A 104 -16.01 14.01 -12.43
C GLU A 104 -14.50 14.23 -12.42
N GLN A 105 -13.77 13.32 -11.79
CA GLN A 105 -12.33 13.41 -11.65
C GLN A 105 -11.60 12.81 -12.86
N TYR A 106 -10.66 13.55 -13.39
CA TYR A 106 -9.72 13.07 -14.41
C TYR A 106 -8.62 12.19 -13.82
N LEU A 107 -7.91 11.46 -14.68
CA LEU A 107 -6.76 10.69 -14.24
C LEU A 107 -5.72 11.61 -13.61
N ASP A 108 -5.19 11.19 -12.45
CA ASP A 108 -4.13 11.92 -11.75
C ASP A 108 -2.84 11.93 -12.57
N ALA A 109 -2.07 13.02 -12.51
CA ALA A 109 -0.81 13.17 -13.22
C ALA A 109 0.18 12.02 -12.91
N ASN A 110 0.17 11.49 -11.68
CA ASN A 110 0.99 10.33 -11.32
C ASN A 110 0.56 9.06 -12.07
N THR A 111 -0.73 8.90 -12.36
CA THR A 111 -1.23 7.78 -13.19
C THR A 111 -0.72 7.90 -14.62
N VAL A 112 -0.78 9.10 -15.21
CA VAL A 112 -0.25 9.35 -16.56
C VAL A 112 1.27 9.15 -16.60
N LEU A 113 1.98 9.60 -15.57
CA LEU A 113 3.42 9.36 -15.42
C LEU A 113 3.75 7.86 -15.32
N HIS A 114 2.86 7.08 -14.73
CA HIS A 114 3.05 5.62 -14.67
C HIS A 114 2.90 4.96 -16.05
N TYR A 115 1.95 5.40 -16.88
CA TYR A 115 1.87 4.98 -18.29
C TYR A 115 3.14 5.35 -19.06
N HIS A 116 3.64 6.60 -18.89
CA HIS A 116 4.90 7.02 -19.51
C HIS A 116 6.07 6.10 -19.13
N ARG A 117 6.23 5.76 -17.84
CA ARG A 117 7.31 4.87 -17.38
C ARG A 117 7.24 3.47 -18.01
N VAL A 118 6.03 2.91 -18.11
CA VAL A 118 5.83 1.60 -18.73
C VAL A 118 6.18 1.66 -20.22
N MET A 119 5.70 2.69 -20.95
CA MET A 119 6.04 2.87 -22.36
C MET A 119 7.53 3.09 -22.57
N SER A 120 8.15 3.97 -21.78
CA SER A 120 9.60 4.20 -21.86
C SER A 120 10.40 2.92 -21.61
N SER A 121 9.98 2.07 -20.69
CA SER A 121 10.62 0.78 -20.44
C SER A 121 10.48 -0.19 -21.63
N ILE A 122 9.28 -0.27 -22.23
CA ILE A 122 9.03 -1.12 -23.40
C ILE A 122 9.91 -0.66 -24.58
N LEU A 123 9.89 0.64 -24.88
CA LEU A 123 10.67 1.22 -25.97
C LEU A 123 12.17 1.12 -25.73
N GLN A 124 12.62 1.25 -24.46
CA GLN A 124 14.03 1.03 -24.13
C GLN A 124 14.47 -0.41 -24.35
N THR A 125 13.61 -1.38 -24.07
CA THR A 125 13.87 -2.78 -24.41
C THR A 125 13.96 -2.98 -25.92
N ALA A 126 13.11 -2.31 -26.69
CA ALA A 126 13.17 -2.34 -28.16
C ALA A 126 14.47 -1.75 -28.71
N VAL A 127 14.98 -0.67 -28.11
CA VAL A 127 16.34 -0.13 -28.44
C VAL A 127 17.40 -1.14 -28.12
N THR A 128 17.37 -1.75 -26.93
CA THR A 128 18.36 -2.75 -26.49
C THR A 128 18.38 -3.98 -27.42
N TRP A 129 17.24 -4.35 -27.99
CA TRP A 129 17.13 -5.47 -28.94
C TRP A 129 17.37 -5.07 -30.40
N GLY A 130 17.65 -3.76 -30.67
CA GLY A 130 17.95 -3.25 -32.00
C GLY A 130 16.74 -3.09 -32.94
N TYR A 131 15.50 -3.10 -32.39
CA TYR A 131 14.28 -2.89 -33.19
C TYR A 131 14.08 -1.42 -33.56
N ILE A 132 14.51 -0.48 -32.71
CA ILE A 132 14.47 0.96 -32.97
C ILE A 132 15.80 1.60 -32.56
N PRO A 133 16.26 2.67 -33.23
CA PRO A 133 17.55 3.29 -32.92
C PRO A 133 17.54 4.04 -31.59
N ASP A 134 16.44 4.72 -31.24
CA ASP A 134 16.31 5.59 -30.09
C ASP A 134 14.96 5.42 -29.40
N ASN A 135 14.91 5.81 -28.13
CA ASN A 135 13.68 5.76 -27.35
C ASN A 135 12.92 7.10 -27.43
N PRO A 136 11.82 7.19 -28.21
CA PRO A 136 11.07 8.44 -28.37
C PRO A 136 10.44 8.95 -27.06
N ALA A 137 10.27 8.11 -26.04
CA ALA A 137 9.75 8.55 -24.75
C ALA A 137 10.72 9.47 -23.98
N HIS A 138 12.01 9.49 -24.31
CA HIS A 138 12.98 10.37 -23.67
C HIS A 138 12.83 11.84 -24.11
N ILE A 139 12.27 12.08 -25.32
CA ILE A 139 12.12 13.42 -25.91
C ILE A 139 10.80 14.06 -25.44
N VAL A 140 9.82 13.26 -25.06
CA VAL A 140 8.48 13.75 -24.69
C VAL A 140 8.49 14.37 -23.29
N ALA A 141 7.91 15.57 -23.17
CA ALA A 141 7.69 16.21 -21.88
C ALA A 141 6.83 15.32 -20.95
N THR A 142 7.43 14.85 -19.86
CA THR A 142 6.73 14.01 -18.88
C THR A 142 5.69 14.81 -18.11
N PRO A 143 4.56 14.20 -17.73
CA PRO A 143 3.63 14.82 -16.81
C PRO A 143 4.32 15.20 -15.51
N ARG A 144 4.16 16.44 -15.06
CA ARG A 144 4.72 16.85 -13.76
C ARG A 144 4.10 16.05 -12.63
N LYS A 145 4.94 15.51 -11.76
CA LYS A 145 4.50 14.79 -10.58
C LYS A 145 3.64 15.70 -9.70
N SER A 146 2.47 15.22 -9.30
CA SER A 146 1.67 15.91 -8.28
C SER A 146 2.31 15.69 -6.92
N ASN A 147 2.84 16.74 -6.32
CA ASN A 147 3.41 16.72 -4.97
C ASN A 147 2.29 16.90 -3.94
N LYS A 148 1.50 15.85 -3.71
CA LYS A 148 0.58 15.86 -2.57
C LYS A 148 1.39 15.70 -1.29
N PRO A 149 1.08 16.47 -0.22
CA PRO A 149 1.76 16.30 1.06
C PRO A 149 1.56 14.87 1.56
N ILE A 150 2.63 14.31 2.11
CA ILE A 150 2.60 12.96 2.64
C ILE A 150 1.83 12.99 3.96
N LYS A 151 0.83 12.12 4.07
CA LYS A 151 0.08 11.95 5.30
C LYS A 151 0.86 11.06 6.26
N TYR A 152 1.01 11.52 7.49
CA TYR A 152 1.57 10.78 8.62
C TYR A 152 0.81 11.15 9.88
N LEU A 153 0.89 10.32 10.90
CA LEU A 153 0.26 10.55 12.21
C LEU A 153 1.21 11.32 13.12
N GLN A 154 0.66 12.21 13.95
CA GLN A 154 1.40 12.74 15.09
C GLN A 154 1.45 11.68 16.20
N PRO A 155 2.35 11.80 17.18
CA PRO A 155 2.42 10.85 18.31
C PRO A 155 1.08 10.63 19.01
N GLU A 156 0.30 11.69 19.21
CA GLU A 156 -1.02 11.66 19.84
C GLU A 156 -2.02 10.85 19.01
N ASP A 157 -1.98 10.95 17.68
CA ASP A 157 -2.83 10.17 16.79
C ASP A 157 -2.46 8.67 16.82
N VAL A 158 -1.16 8.35 17.00
CA VAL A 158 -0.69 6.96 17.16
C VAL A 158 -1.21 6.38 18.47
N ILE A 159 -1.14 7.14 19.56
CA ILE A 159 -1.69 6.74 20.87
C ILE A 159 -3.18 6.50 20.76
N ALA A 160 -3.94 7.45 20.20
CA ALA A 160 -5.38 7.31 19.99
C ALA A 160 -5.74 6.07 19.13
N LEU A 161 -4.94 5.75 18.11
CA LEU A 161 -5.09 4.55 17.30
C LEU A 161 -4.91 3.29 18.15
N ILE A 162 -3.87 3.21 18.98
CA ILE A 162 -3.57 2.06 19.83
C ILE A 162 -4.69 1.86 20.86
N GLU A 163 -5.06 2.92 21.59
CA GLU A 163 -6.13 2.88 22.60
C GLU A 163 -7.47 2.42 21.99
N THR A 164 -7.77 2.88 20.78
CA THR A 164 -8.99 2.47 20.09
C THR A 164 -8.93 1.00 19.67
N MET A 165 -7.77 0.51 19.22
CA MET A 165 -7.60 -0.92 18.92
C MET A 165 -7.75 -1.79 20.17
N ASP A 166 -7.24 -1.34 21.31
CA ASP A 166 -7.32 -2.07 22.58
C ASP A 166 -8.76 -2.08 23.11
N ARG A 167 -9.46 -0.94 23.07
CA ARG A 167 -10.86 -0.82 23.46
C ARG A 167 -11.79 -1.72 22.62
N ASP A 168 -11.54 -1.81 21.33
CA ASP A 168 -12.35 -2.62 20.40
C ASP A 168 -11.98 -4.09 20.37
N HIS A 169 -11.00 -4.51 21.18
CA HIS A 169 -10.49 -5.89 21.22
C HIS A 169 -10.21 -6.44 19.81
N VAL A 170 -9.50 -5.66 18.98
CA VAL A 170 -9.21 -6.07 17.61
C VAL A 170 -8.36 -7.33 17.55
N PRO A 171 -8.48 -8.16 16.49
CA PRO A 171 -7.71 -9.40 16.38
C PRO A 171 -6.21 -9.14 16.52
N ALA A 172 -5.55 -9.89 17.40
CA ALA A 172 -4.15 -9.70 17.79
C ALA A 172 -3.19 -9.58 16.61
N LYS A 173 -3.42 -10.35 15.54
CA LYS A 173 -2.60 -10.28 14.31
C LYS A 173 -2.61 -8.90 13.64
N TYR A 174 -3.76 -8.20 13.62
CA TYR A 174 -3.85 -6.87 13.01
C TYR A 174 -3.30 -5.79 13.93
N ARG A 175 -3.58 -5.91 15.25
CA ARG A 175 -3.01 -5.02 16.25
C ARG A 175 -1.48 -5.05 16.19
N LEU A 176 -0.90 -6.24 16.28
CA LEU A 176 0.54 -6.42 16.22
C LEU A 176 1.14 -5.94 14.88
N ALA A 177 0.48 -6.22 13.76
CA ALA A 177 0.95 -5.76 12.45
C ALA A 177 1.02 -4.23 12.37
N LEU A 178 0.02 -3.49 12.89
CA LEU A 178 0.04 -2.04 12.88
C LEU A 178 1.10 -1.48 13.84
N LEU A 179 1.23 -2.05 15.05
CA LEU A 179 2.28 -1.68 16.00
C LEU A 179 3.67 -1.88 15.39
N ALA A 180 3.92 -3.05 14.80
CA ALA A 180 5.19 -3.34 14.17
C ALA A 180 5.50 -2.38 13.01
N LEU A 181 4.51 -2.05 12.16
CA LEU A 181 4.69 -1.10 11.06
C LEU A 181 5.05 0.31 11.55
N VAL A 182 4.40 0.81 12.60
CA VAL A 182 4.68 2.15 13.12
C VAL A 182 5.99 2.20 13.90
N LEU A 183 6.35 1.14 14.62
CA LEU A 183 7.56 1.13 15.46
C LEU A 183 8.83 0.79 14.68
N THR A 184 8.74 0.02 13.59
CA THR A 184 9.90 -0.39 12.78
C THR A 184 10.06 0.39 11.49
N GLY A 185 8.99 0.97 10.97
CA GLY A 185 8.99 1.58 9.64
C GLY A 185 9.16 0.59 8.48
N MET A 186 9.03 -0.72 8.69
CA MET A 186 9.11 -1.73 7.64
C MET A 186 8.07 -1.52 6.55
N ARG A 187 8.35 -2.04 5.35
CA ARG A 187 7.29 -2.20 4.35
C ARG A 187 6.33 -3.31 4.80
N ARG A 188 5.04 -3.15 4.51
CA ARG A 188 4.02 -4.16 4.88
C ARG A 188 4.39 -5.55 4.35
N GLU A 189 4.90 -5.61 3.13
CA GLU A 189 5.31 -6.85 2.46
C GLU A 189 6.50 -7.51 3.14
N GLU A 190 7.44 -6.75 3.69
CA GLU A 190 8.57 -7.21 4.49
C GLU A 190 8.08 -7.77 5.83
N LEU A 191 7.27 -6.99 6.54
CA LEU A 191 6.72 -7.41 7.85
C LEU A 191 5.94 -8.71 7.76
N LEU A 192 5.09 -8.86 6.74
CA LEU A 192 4.28 -10.07 6.60
C LEU A 192 5.10 -11.29 6.20
N ALA A 193 6.28 -11.11 5.63
CA ALA A 193 7.21 -12.19 5.31
C ALA A 193 8.20 -12.49 6.45
N THR A 194 8.12 -11.79 7.59
CA THR A 194 9.00 -12.02 8.75
C THR A 194 8.67 -13.35 9.41
N ARG A 195 9.70 -14.15 9.71
CA ARG A 195 9.61 -15.41 10.48
C ARG A 195 10.06 -15.18 11.91
N TRP A 196 9.73 -16.09 12.81
CA TRP A 196 10.19 -16.02 14.19
C TRP A 196 11.71 -16.07 14.31
N MET A 197 12.39 -16.85 13.47
CA MET A 197 13.85 -16.95 13.42
C MET A 197 14.55 -15.65 12.97
N ASP A 198 13.82 -14.73 12.32
CA ASP A 198 14.37 -13.46 11.88
C ASP A 198 14.44 -12.43 13.02
N ILE A 199 13.92 -12.77 14.23
CA ILE A 199 13.94 -11.95 15.43
C ILE A 199 14.94 -12.49 16.45
N ASP A 200 15.98 -11.72 16.75
CA ASP A 200 16.89 -12.03 17.86
C ASP A 200 16.34 -11.33 19.14
N PHE A 201 15.64 -12.10 19.96
CA PHE A 201 15.07 -11.61 21.23
C PHE A 201 16.12 -11.24 22.28
N THR A 202 17.37 -11.70 22.13
CA THR A 202 18.47 -11.41 23.06
C THR A 202 19.13 -10.08 22.71
N LYS A 203 19.38 -9.86 21.41
CA LYS A 203 19.94 -8.58 20.92
C LYS A 203 18.90 -7.51 20.70
N GLY A 204 17.62 -7.86 20.70
CA GLY A 204 16.55 -6.92 20.38
C GLY A 204 16.58 -6.46 18.93
N THR A 205 16.83 -7.35 17.99
CA THR A 205 16.96 -7.00 16.56
C THR A 205 16.07 -7.86 15.68
N LEU A 206 15.73 -7.34 14.51
CA LEU A 206 14.98 -8.03 13.45
C LEU A 206 15.72 -7.89 12.13
N GLU A 207 15.97 -9.01 11.47
CA GLU A 207 16.58 -9.06 10.13
C GLU A 207 15.51 -9.04 9.04
N VAL A 208 15.59 -8.07 8.13
CA VAL A 208 14.71 -7.98 6.97
C VAL A 208 15.37 -8.72 5.81
N VAL A 209 15.01 -9.99 5.63
CA VAL A 209 15.64 -10.89 4.67
C VAL A 209 14.77 -11.18 3.45
N GLN A 210 13.46 -10.97 3.56
CA GLN A 210 12.51 -11.33 2.52
C GLN A 210 11.28 -10.43 2.51
N ALA A 211 10.52 -10.48 1.42
CA ALA A 211 9.26 -9.77 1.26
C ALA A 211 8.25 -10.63 0.51
N VAL A 212 6.97 -10.49 0.84
CA VAL A 212 5.89 -11.17 0.13
C VAL A 212 5.32 -10.28 -0.96
N GLY A 213 5.14 -10.82 -2.15
CA GLY A 213 4.44 -10.17 -3.24
C GLY A 213 3.31 -11.06 -3.79
N TYR A 214 2.46 -10.47 -4.60
CA TYR A 214 1.40 -11.19 -5.29
C TYR A 214 1.58 -11.11 -6.80
N ILE A 215 1.67 -12.25 -7.45
CA ILE A 215 1.66 -12.35 -8.92
C ILE A 215 0.34 -12.97 -9.34
N ARG A 216 -0.35 -12.29 -10.26
CA ARG A 216 -1.55 -12.85 -10.89
C ARG A 216 -1.19 -14.20 -11.56
N GLN A 217 -1.97 -15.24 -11.29
CA GLN A 217 -1.78 -16.64 -11.73
C GLN A 217 -0.79 -17.47 -10.89
N LYS A 218 0.15 -16.88 -10.14
CA LYS A 218 1.10 -17.61 -9.28
C LYS A 218 0.76 -17.48 -7.78
N GLY A 219 -0.16 -16.59 -7.41
CA GLY A 219 -0.52 -16.36 -6.00
C GLY A 219 0.54 -15.55 -5.24
N LEU A 220 0.64 -15.80 -3.93
CA LEU A 220 1.67 -15.21 -3.09
C LEU A 220 3.03 -15.79 -3.43
N GLN A 221 4.02 -14.92 -3.55
CA GLN A 221 5.42 -15.29 -3.81
C GLN A 221 6.29 -14.62 -2.77
N ILE A 222 7.24 -15.36 -2.23
CA ILE A 222 8.28 -14.83 -1.36
C ILE A 222 9.49 -14.47 -2.22
N TYR A 223 10.02 -13.30 -2.01
CA TYR A 223 11.21 -12.78 -2.67
C TYR A 223 12.26 -12.49 -1.62
N ASP A 224 13.46 -13.02 -1.83
CA ASP A 224 14.60 -12.59 -1.03
C ASP A 224 14.91 -11.10 -1.30
N THR A 225 15.29 -10.38 -0.27
CA THR A 225 15.70 -8.96 -0.39
C THR A 225 17.14 -8.86 -0.94
N LYS A 226 17.44 -9.58 -2.02
CA LYS A 226 18.80 -9.77 -2.58
C LYS A 226 19.47 -8.53 -3.16
N THR A 227 18.79 -7.40 -3.25
CA THR A 227 19.48 -6.16 -3.61
C THR A 227 20.16 -5.59 -2.38
N THR A 228 21.41 -5.19 -2.52
CA THR A 228 22.30 -4.62 -1.47
C THR A 228 21.70 -3.48 -0.64
N GLY A 229 20.54 -2.96 -0.99
CA GLY A 229 19.82 -1.91 -0.25
C GLY A 229 18.56 -2.39 0.47
N SER A 230 18.18 -3.67 0.36
CA SER A 230 16.94 -4.19 0.96
C SER A 230 17.19 -5.03 2.21
N TYR A 231 18.32 -5.78 2.28
CA TYR A 231 18.75 -6.45 3.52
C TYR A 231 19.17 -5.41 4.56
N ARG A 232 18.64 -5.52 5.73
CA ARG A 232 19.00 -4.67 6.87
C ARG A 232 18.59 -5.29 8.19
N VAL A 233 19.26 -4.86 9.25
CA VAL A 233 18.91 -5.19 10.63
C VAL A 233 18.25 -3.97 11.26
N ILE A 234 17.11 -4.18 11.90
CA ILE A 234 16.36 -3.14 12.60
C ILE A 234 16.43 -3.42 14.09
N SER A 235 16.82 -2.42 14.88
CA SER A 235 16.69 -2.47 16.33
C SER A 235 15.22 -2.35 16.74
N LEU A 236 14.77 -3.25 17.60
CA LEU A 236 13.40 -3.31 18.07
C LEU A 236 13.28 -2.63 19.42
N PRO A 237 12.28 -1.75 19.64
CA PRO A 237 11.96 -1.25 20.96
C PRO A 237 11.50 -2.38 21.90
N ASP A 238 11.82 -2.29 23.19
CA ASP A 238 11.46 -3.31 24.21
C ASP A 238 9.95 -3.57 24.27
N CYS A 239 9.14 -2.53 24.07
CA CYS A 239 7.70 -2.67 24.03
C CYS A 239 7.24 -3.59 22.86
N LEU A 240 7.88 -3.50 21.68
CA LEU A 240 7.56 -4.35 20.55
C LEU A 240 8.06 -5.78 20.75
N LEU A 241 9.25 -5.96 21.36
CA LEU A 241 9.75 -7.28 21.74
C LEU A 241 8.79 -8.00 22.70
N SER A 242 8.26 -7.27 23.67
CA SER A 242 7.25 -7.80 24.60
C SER A 242 5.96 -8.20 23.89
N GLU A 243 5.49 -7.40 22.95
CA GLU A 243 4.31 -7.71 22.12
C GLU A 243 4.55 -8.96 21.25
N PHE A 244 5.73 -9.12 20.65
CA PHE A 244 6.08 -10.33 19.89
C PHE A 244 6.09 -11.58 20.78
N LYS A 245 6.67 -11.51 21.99
CA LYS A 245 6.66 -12.61 22.95
C LYS A 245 5.23 -13.02 23.33
N SER A 246 4.40 -12.04 23.73
CA SER A 246 3.01 -12.26 24.07
C SER A 246 2.20 -12.85 22.92
N TYR A 247 2.48 -12.42 21.69
CA TYR A 247 1.82 -12.95 20.51
C TYR A 247 2.26 -14.40 20.20
N ARG A 248 3.53 -14.73 20.41
CA ARG A 248 4.02 -16.12 20.28
C ARG A 248 3.32 -17.05 21.27
N GLU A 249 3.26 -16.65 22.55
CA GLU A 249 2.55 -17.40 23.58
C GLU A 249 1.05 -17.56 23.28
N TYR A 250 0.42 -16.50 22.76
CA TYR A 250 -0.98 -16.57 22.31
C TYR A 250 -1.16 -17.58 21.18
N LYS A 251 -0.25 -17.62 20.19
CA LYS A 251 -0.25 -18.57 19.09
C LYS A 251 -0.02 -20.00 19.58
N ASP A 252 0.94 -20.21 20.48
CA ASP A 252 1.23 -21.52 21.07
C ASP A 252 -0.01 -22.09 21.79
N LYS A 253 -0.70 -21.28 22.61
CA LYS A 253 -1.95 -21.67 23.25
C LYS A 253 -3.07 -22.04 22.27
N GLN A 254 -3.08 -21.45 21.07
CA GLN A 254 -4.06 -21.81 20.03
C GLN A 254 -3.71 -23.14 19.35
N LEU A 255 -2.43 -23.46 19.22
CA LEU A 255 -1.94 -24.66 18.54
C LEU A 255 -1.87 -25.88 19.47
N GLU A 256 -1.69 -25.65 20.77
CA GLU A 256 -1.60 -26.71 21.79
C GLU A 256 -2.74 -27.76 21.74
N PRO A 257 -4.04 -27.36 21.59
CA PRO A 257 -5.15 -28.32 21.54
C PRO A 257 -5.09 -29.31 20.37
N ILE A 258 -4.33 -28.97 19.32
CA ILE A 258 -4.13 -29.83 18.14
C ILE A 258 -2.74 -30.45 18.11
N GLY A 259 -2.00 -30.36 19.23
CA GLY A 259 -0.65 -30.98 19.37
C GLY A 259 0.45 -30.28 18.58
N LEU A 260 0.26 -29.03 18.20
CA LEU A 260 1.24 -28.20 17.47
C LEU A 260 1.79 -27.08 18.36
N SER A 261 2.92 -26.54 17.96
CA SER A 261 3.53 -25.34 18.54
C SER A 261 4.14 -24.48 17.45
N VAL A 262 4.36 -23.20 17.76
CA VAL A 262 5.01 -22.25 16.85
C VAL A 262 6.47 -22.65 16.64
N GLN A 263 6.84 -22.84 15.39
CA GLN A 263 8.22 -23.12 14.99
C GLN A 263 8.96 -21.82 14.63
N ASP A 264 10.28 -21.81 14.80
CA ASP A 264 11.09 -20.64 14.44
C ASP A 264 11.06 -20.33 12.94
N SER A 265 10.83 -21.32 12.10
CA SER A 265 10.65 -21.17 10.64
C SER A 265 9.30 -20.60 10.25
N ASP A 266 8.30 -20.57 11.16
CA ASP A 266 6.97 -20.08 10.86
C ASP A 266 6.95 -18.55 10.67
N TYR A 267 6.09 -18.09 9.79
CA TYR A 267 5.81 -16.66 9.66
C TYR A 267 5.04 -16.12 10.86
N LEU A 268 5.35 -14.89 11.28
CA LEU A 268 4.63 -14.23 12.37
C LEU A 268 3.14 -14.12 12.08
N PHE A 269 2.80 -13.79 10.84
CA PHE A 269 1.43 -13.49 10.41
C PHE A 269 0.90 -14.58 9.49
N GLN A 270 0.24 -15.56 10.08
CA GLN A 270 -0.42 -16.66 9.38
C GLN A 270 -1.93 -16.61 9.57
N GLU A 271 -2.65 -17.17 8.62
CA GLU A 271 -4.06 -17.55 8.78
C GLU A 271 -4.18 -18.85 9.63
N ALA A 272 -5.39 -19.23 9.99
CA ALA A 272 -5.62 -20.42 10.82
C ALA A 272 -5.18 -21.74 10.16
N ASP A 273 -5.11 -21.75 8.84
CA ASP A 273 -4.66 -22.89 8.03
C ASP A 273 -3.12 -22.93 7.80
N GLY A 274 -2.36 -22.07 8.50
CA GLY A 274 -0.91 -21.97 8.38
C GLY A 274 -0.41 -21.18 7.16
N HIS A 275 -1.30 -20.76 6.26
CA HIS A 275 -0.91 -19.94 5.13
C HIS A 275 -0.56 -18.50 5.55
N LEU A 276 0.35 -17.91 4.80
CA LEU A 276 0.77 -16.52 5.00
C LEU A 276 -0.41 -15.55 4.89
N LEU A 277 -0.49 -14.58 5.81
CA LEU A 277 -1.51 -13.55 5.76
C LEU A 277 -1.37 -12.70 4.48
N TRP A 278 -2.45 -12.60 3.71
CA TRP A 278 -2.46 -11.81 2.49
C TRP A 278 -2.19 -10.32 2.76
N PRO A 279 -1.28 -9.68 2.03
CA PRO A 279 -1.01 -8.24 2.20
C PRO A 279 -2.24 -7.35 2.04
N SER A 280 -3.16 -7.74 1.15
CA SER A 280 -4.44 -7.05 0.97
C SER A 280 -5.38 -7.18 2.17
N SER A 281 -5.27 -8.25 2.98
CA SER A 281 -6.09 -8.43 4.19
C SER A 281 -5.82 -7.34 5.21
N VAL A 282 -4.55 -7.01 5.47
CA VAL A 282 -4.17 -5.91 6.38
C VAL A 282 -4.73 -4.57 5.87
N THR A 283 -4.55 -4.25 4.60
CA THR A 283 -5.08 -3.00 4.03
C THR A 283 -6.61 -2.93 4.07
N SER A 284 -7.28 -4.04 3.79
CA SER A 284 -8.74 -4.13 3.82
C SER A 284 -9.27 -4.02 5.24
N TRP A 285 -8.58 -4.64 6.20
CA TRP A 285 -8.92 -4.55 7.60
C TRP A 285 -8.75 -3.12 8.12
N VAL A 286 -7.62 -2.47 7.86
CA VAL A 286 -7.35 -1.07 8.23
C VAL A 286 -8.44 -0.14 7.68
N ARG A 287 -8.82 -0.31 6.40
CA ARG A 287 -9.89 0.49 5.79
C ARG A 287 -11.24 0.29 6.50
N LYS A 288 -11.59 -0.96 6.86
CA LYS A 288 -12.82 -1.27 7.60
C LYS A 288 -12.77 -0.72 9.02
N PHE A 289 -11.62 -0.79 9.68
CA PHE A 289 -11.42 -0.23 11.01
C PHE A 289 -11.68 1.28 10.99
N TYR A 290 -11.03 2.04 10.13
CA TYR A 290 -11.26 3.49 9.99
C TYR A 290 -12.66 3.86 9.49
N SER A 291 -13.41 2.97 8.85
CA SER A 291 -14.81 3.26 8.50
C SER A 291 -15.74 3.21 9.71
N ARG A 292 -15.34 2.54 10.79
CA ARG A 292 -16.05 2.50 12.08
C ARG A 292 -15.58 3.60 13.04
N HIS A 293 -14.39 4.16 12.79
CA HIS A 293 -13.75 5.18 13.61
C HIS A 293 -13.45 6.43 12.76
N PRO A 294 -14.50 7.20 12.38
CA PRO A 294 -14.32 8.41 11.59
C PRO A 294 -13.60 9.53 12.35
N GLU A 295 -13.54 9.46 13.70
CA GLU A 295 -12.83 10.37 14.58
C GLU A 295 -11.32 10.25 14.48
N LEU A 296 -10.80 9.08 14.07
CA LEU A 296 -9.37 8.86 13.91
C LEU A 296 -8.84 9.41 12.59
N GLN A 297 -7.65 9.98 12.62
CA GLN A 297 -6.95 10.37 11.39
C GLN A 297 -6.62 9.13 10.56
N ARG A 298 -7.19 9.05 9.35
CA ARG A 298 -7.00 7.90 8.45
C ARG A 298 -5.59 7.82 7.92
N ILE A 299 -4.97 6.68 8.13
CA ILE A 299 -3.65 6.34 7.61
C ILE A 299 -3.67 4.99 6.90
N THR A 300 -2.78 4.80 5.93
CA THR A 300 -2.56 3.51 5.27
C THR A 300 -1.42 2.75 5.95
N PRO A 301 -1.29 1.43 5.78
CA PRO A 301 -0.12 0.70 6.27
C PRO A 301 1.21 1.32 5.81
N HIS A 302 1.28 1.84 4.57
CA HIS A 302 2.47 2.56 4.09
C HIS A 302 2.64 3.93 4.77
N GLY A 303 1.53 4.58 5.12
CA GLY A 303 1.55 5.83 5.89
C GLY A 303 2.11 5.66 7.31
N LEU A 304 1.97 4.47 7.94
CA LEU A 304 2.60 4.18 9.24
C LEU A 304 4.13 4.18 9.16
N ARG A 305 4.69 3.73 8.03
CA ARG A 305 6.12 3.86 7.77
C ARG A 305 6.55 5.33 7.63
N HIS A 306 5.72 6.17 7.01
CA HIS A 306 5.96 7.62 6.99
C HIS A 306 5.84 8.23 8.37
N THR A 307 4.93 7.75 9.20
CA THR A 307 4.79 8.15 10.60
C THR A 307 6.07 7.85 11.40
N ASN A 308 6.59 6.61 11.31
CA ASN A 308 7.84 6.23 11.94
C ASN A 308 9.00 7.17 11.56
N ALA A 309 9.19 7.38 10.25
CA ALA A 309 10.26 8.25 9.78
C ALA A 309 10.09 9.72 10.24
N SER A 310 8.86 10.24 10.24
CA SER A 310 8.58 11.60 10.70
C SER A 310 8.83 11.76 12.19
N ILE A 311 8.44 10.77 13.01
CA ILE A 311 8.72 10.77 14.46
C ILE A 311 10.24 10.76 14.70
N GLN A 312 11.00 9.91 14.02
CA GLN A 312 12.45 9.85 14.17
C GLN A 312 13.13 11.18 13.78
N LEU A 313 12.75 11.75 12.63
CA LEU A 313 13.31 13.02 12.16
C LEU A 313 12.93 14.21 13.06
N ASN A 314 11.71 14.26 13.58
CA ASN A 314 11.29 15.28 14.56
C ASN A 314 12.06 15.16 15.89
N ASN A 315 12.49 13.95 16.25
CA ASN A 315 13.35 13.69 17.42
C ASN A 315 14.85 13.73 17.08
N HIS A 316 15.22 14.45 16.00
CA HIS A 316 16.59 14.72 15.61
C HIS A 316 17.44 13.50 15.24
N THR A 317 16.82 12.34 14.94
CA THR A 317 17.56 11.19 14.40
C THR A 317 18.20 11.59 13.06
N PRO A 318 19.50 11.34 12.85
CA PRO A 318 20.18 11.71 11.60
C PRO A 318 19.51 11.07 10.37
N LEU A 319 19.32 11.85 9.31
CA LEU A 319 18.67 11.41 8.07
C LEU A 319 19.26 10.11 7.47
N PRO A 320 20.60 9.90 7.48
CA PRO A 320 21.18 8.64 7.03
C PRO A 320 20.69 7.43 7.84
N ALA A 321 20.63 7.54 9.17
CA ALA A 321 20.16 6.47 10.05
C ALA A 321 18.68 6.13 9.79
N VAL A 322 17.83 7.15 9.63
CA VAL A 322 16.42 6.94 9.24
C VAL A 322 16.32 6.28 7.86
N SER A 323 17.14 6.72 6.90
CA SER A 323 17.16 6.15 5.56
C SER A 323 17.57 4.66 5.56
N GLU A 324 18.57 4.31 6.36
CA GLU A 324 19.04 2.93 6.57
C GLU A 324 17.94 2.06 7.21
N THR A 325 17.35 2.51 8.31
CA THR A 325 16.23 1.82 8.98
C THR A 325 15.09 1.53 8.01
N LEU A 326 14.77 2.51 7.17
CA LEU A 326 13.74 2.35 6.15
C LEU A 326 14.18 1.44 4.97
N GLY A 327 15.47 1.20 4.75
CA GLY A 327 15.98 0.48 3.59
C GLY A 327 15.72 1.25 2.29
N HIS A 328 16.02 2.55 2.28
CA HIS A 328 16.10 3.35 1.08
C HIS A 328 17.52 3.28 0.52
N THR A 329 17.66 2.84 -0.73
CA THR A 329 18.97 2.76 -1.42
C THR A 329 19.63 4.13 -1.61
N ASN A 330 18.83 5.21 -1.54
CA ASN A 330 19.32 6.58 -1.68
C ASN A 330 18.66 7.48 -0.62
N SER A 331 19.49 8.10 0.23
CA SER A 331 19.06 9.06 1.25
C SER A 331 18.39 10.31 0.66
N GLN A 332 18.67 10.64 -0.61
CA GLN A 332 17.95 11.71 -1.32
C GLN A 332 16.45 11.43 -1.43
N THR A 333 16.06 10.17 -1.54
CA THR A 333 14.64 9.79 -1.53
C THR A 333 13.99 10.16 -0.19
N THR A 334 14.66 9.84 0.93
CA THR A 334 14.21 10.22 2.27
C THR A 334 14.17 11.74 2.42
N ALA A 335 15.22 12.44 2.00
CA ALA A 335 15.29 13.90 2.06
C ALA A 335 14.15 14.57 1.26
N ALA A 336 13.88 14.12 0.04
CA ALA A 336 12.81 14.66 -0.79
C ALA A 336 11.41 14.40 -0.20
N ILE A 337 11.21 13.23 0.39
CA ILE A 337 9.94 12.82 1.01
C ILE A 337 9.67 13.64 2.27
N TYR A 338 10.69 13.85 3.11
CA TYR A 338 10.56 14.49 4.42
C TYR A 338 11.13 15.92 4.47
N ALA A 339 11.24 16.59 3.31
CA ALA A 339 11.79 17.95 3.22
C ALA A 339 11.12 18.95 4.16
N HIS A 340 9.81 18.83 4.40
CA HIS A 340 9.04 19.70 5.30
C HIS A 340 9.43 19.48 6.76
N VAL A 341 9.69 18.24 7.18
CA VAL A 341 10.14 17.90 8.55
C VAL A 341 11.58 18.44 8.75
N ILE A 342 12.44 18.26 7.74
CA ILE A 342 13.81 18.76 7.77
C ILE A 342 13.84 20.29 7.86
N GLN A 343 12.92 20.97 7.18
CA GLN A 343 12.85 22.45 7.24
C GLN A 343 12.45 22.93 8.63
N SER A 344 11.50 22.30 9.30
CA SER A 344 11.14 22.64 10.68
C SER A 344 12.30 22.39 11.66
N ALA A 345 13.03 21.29 11.47
CA ALA A 345 14.22 20.98 12.26
C ALA A 345 15.34 22.03 12.08
N LYS A 346 15.54 22.56 10.86
CA LYS A 346 16.51 23.65 10.61
C LYS A 346 16.15 24.92 11.37
N VAL A 347 14.87 25.29 11.43
CA VAL A 347 14.41 26.46 12.21
C VAL A 347 14.64 26.24 13.70
N ALA A 348 14.36 25.05 14.21
CA ALA A 348 14.61 24.70 15.61
C ALA A 348 16.12 24.75 15.95
N ALA A 349 16.97 24.20 15.08
CA ALA A 349 18.43 24.25 15.24
C ALA A 349 18.97 25.70 15.26
N SER A 350 18.47 26.57 14.38
CA SER A 350 18.84 27.99 14.38
C SER A 350 18.46 28.67 15.69
N ARG A 351 17.26 28.41 16.22
CA ARG A 351 16.83 28.96 17.53
C ARG A 351 17.68 28.44 18.71
N GLN A 352 18.10 27.17 18.62
CA GLN A 352 18.99 26.59 19.64
C GLN A 352 20.35 27.26 19.63
N VAL A 353 20.95 27.54 18.47
CA VAL A 353 22.19 28.30 18.36
C VAL A 353 22.00 29.72 18.91
N ASP A 354 20.89 30.38 18.58
CA ASP A 354 20.57 31.72 19.10
C ASP A 354 20.45 31.69 20.63
N SER A 355 19.76 30.73 21.22
CA SER A 355 19.60 30.60 22.68
C SER A 355 20.93 30.41 23.43
N ILE A 356 21.91 29.76 22.78
CA ILE A 356 23.25 29.56 23.36
C ILE A 356 24.11 30.84 23.26
N LEU A 357 24.06 31.53 22.12
CA LEU A 357 24.95 32.63 21.83
C LEU A 357 24.39 34.02 22.21
N ALA A 358 23.07 34.20 22.15
CA ALA A 358 22.44 35.49 22.43
C ALA A 358 22.80 36.09 23.81
N PRO A 359 22.96 35.34 24.93
CA PRO A 359 23.40 35.88 26.21
C PRO A 359 24.78 36.54 26.16
N TYR A 360 25.67 36.00 25.30
CA TYR A 360 27.04 36.53 25.16
C TYR A 360 27.13 37.74 24.22
N LEU A 361 26.20 37.84 23.26
CA LEU A 361 26.15 38.91 22.26
C LEU A 361 25.44 40.17 22.77
N LYS A 362 24.50 40.04 23.72
CA LYS A 362 23.78 41.17 24.35
C LYS A 362 24.60 41.93 25.37
N ASN A 363 25.74 41.40 25.81
CA ASN A 363 26.64 42.05 26.81
C ASN A 363 27.82 42.77 26.16
N ARG A 364 27.75 43.10 24.89
CA ARG A 364 28.64 44.01 24.17
C ARG A 364 27.86 45.23 23.73
#